data_f90ac6ffe87cd3a08edf9481006d3d77
#
_entry.id   f90ac6ffe87cd3a08edf9481006d3d77
#
_cell.length_a   1.000
_cell.length_b   1.000
_cell.length_c   1.000
_cell.angle_alpha   90.00
_cell.angle_beta   90.00
_cell.angle_gamma   90.00
#
_symmetry.space_group_name_H-M   'P 1'
#
loop_
_entity.id
_entity.type
_entity.pdbx_description
1 polymer ?
#
loop_
_entity_poly.entity_id
_entity_poly.type
_entity_poly.pdbx_seq_one_letter_code
_entity_poly.pdbx_strand_id
1 'polypeptide(L)'
;QLWLERLAAHGIRELRSSDPSNTAANWADMVRSANEVGVDTIINLTFSESPKHTDAYYLERARQAAALRPARICIKDPGALLTPERTRTLVPAVLGAVGAIPVEFHTHCITGLGPLCCYEAIKLGIRSINTAIPPLANGSSNPSLFTVAKNARAIGYRTAIDEAVLKPVEEHFNFIAKREGFTRGESREYDSYHYHHQVPGGMISNFRFQLGKLGMADRVGEVLEETARVRQELGYPIMVTPYSQFVGVQAAMNVILGGRYQECTDEVIQYALGTWGEEESSSIDADVKDKIIDRPRARELKNWQAPQPTLR
;
A
#
# COMPACT_ATOMS: atom_id res chain seq x y z
N GLN A 1 8.47 14.74 -15.16
CA GLN A 1 7.92 15.05 -16.50
C GLN A 1 8.50 14.13 -17.58
N LEU A 2 9.82 14.08 -17.81
CA LEU A 2 10.48 13.24 -18.84
C LEU A 2 10.07 11.76 -18.82
N TRP A 3 9.93 11.19 -17.62
CA TRP A 3 9.47 9.81 -17.47
C TRP A 3 8.05 9.63 -18.02
N LEU A 4 7.15 10.56 -17.71
CA LEU A 4 5.76 10.55 -18.19
C LEU A 4 5.69 10.75 -19.71
N GLU A 5 6.51 11.64 -20.28
CA GLU A 5 6.62 11.81 -21.73
C GLU A 5 7.05 10.51 -22.44
N ARG A 6 7.99 9.78 -21.84
CA ARG A 6 8.42 8.47 -22.37
C ARG A 6 7.32 7.42 -22.26
N LEU A 7 6.63 7.34 -21.12
CA LEU A 7 5.48 6.43 -20.97
C LEU A 7 4.39 6.74 -22.00
N ALA A 8 4.02 8.00 -22.18
CA ALA A 8 3.04 8.43 -23.16
C ALA A 8 3.46 8.08 -24.60
N ALA A 9 4.75 8.30 -24.95
CA ALA A 9 5.31 7.94 -26.26
C ALA A 9 5.27 6.42 -26.53
N HIS A 10 5.34 5.59 -25.47
CA HIS A 10 5.19 4.13 -25.57
C HIS A 10 3.73 3.65 -25.47
N GLY A 11 2.77 4.55 -25.55
CA GLY A 11 1.35 4.22 -25.59
C GLY A 11 0.68 4.02 -24.24
N ILE A 12 1.35 4.31 -23.11
CA ILE A 12 0.71 4.33 -21.80
C ILE A 12 -0.24 5.51 -21.73
N ARG A 13 -1.49 5.26 -21.35
CA ARG A 13 -2.56 6.26 -21.28
C ARG A 13 -3.10 6.47 -19.88
N GLU A 14 -2.81 5.58 -18.95
CA GLU A 14 -3.22 5.68 -17.56
C GLU A 14 -2.05 5.36 -16.63
N LEU A 15 -2.00 6.08 -15.50
CA LEU A 15 -0.98 5.96 -14.48
C LEU A 15 -1.64 5.93 -13.09
N ARG A 16 -1.17 5.04 -12.22
CA ARG A 16 -1.54 5.04 -10.80
C ARG A 16 -0.53 5.83 -9.98
N SER A 17 -1.01 6.86 -9.29
CA SER A 17 -0.23 7.59 -8.30
C SER A 17 -0.46 6.97 -6.92
N SER A 18 0.60 6.40 -6.34
CA SER A 18 0.58 5.83 -4.98
C SER A 18 1.54 6.62 -4.11
N ASP A 19 0.99 7.43 -3.23
CA ASP A 19 1.74 8.11 -2.20
C ASP A 19 1.42 7.48 -0.84
N PRO A 20 2.41 6.97 -0.10
CA PRO A 20 2.17 6.36 1.21
C PRO A 20 1.70 7.35 2.27
N SER A 21 1.92 8.65 2.06
CA SER A 21 1.42 9.71 2.95
C SER A 21 -0.03 10.11 2.68
N ASN A 22 -0.59 9.75 1.53
CA ASN A 22 -1.91 10.21 1.06
C ASN A 22 -2.03 11.74 1.04
N THR A 23 -0.99 12.47 0.64
CA THR A 23 -0.99 13.94 0.69
C THR A 23 -1.31 14.58 -0.66
N ALA A 24 -2.14 15.63 -0.61
CA ALA A 24 -2.51 16.38 -1.82
C ALA A 24 -1.30 17.00 -2.52
N ALA A 25 -0.31 17.45 -1.77
CA ALA A 25 0.92 18.06 -2.33
C ALA A 25 1.68 17.07 -3.23
N ASN A 26 1.84 15.83 -2.77
CA ASN A 26 2.54 14.79 -3.53
C ASN A 26 1.73 14.34 -4.76
N TRP A 27 0.41 14.27 -4.66
CA TRP A 27 -0.44 13.93 -5.81
C TRP A 27 -0.49 15.05 -6.87
N ALA A 28 -0.51 16.33 -6.45
CA ALA A 28 -0.72 17.46 -7.32
C ALA A 28 0.31 17.54 -8.45
N ASP A 29 1.59 17.37 -8.14
CA ASP A 29 2.66 17.42 -9.13
C ASP A 29 2.57 16.28 -10.13
N MET A 30 2.23 15.08 -9.66
CA MET A 30 2.04 13.92 -10.53
C MET A 30 0.86 14.09 -11.47
N VAL A 31 -0.31 14.54 -10.95
CA VAL A 31 -1.52 14.77 -11.75
C VAL A 31 -1.26 15.84 -12.79
N ARG A 32 -0.65 16.98 -12.41
CA ARG A 32 -0.30 18.06 -13.34
C ARG A 32 0.60 17.56 -14.47
N SER A 33 1.71 16.91 -14.13
CA SER A 33 2.69 16.44 -15.10
C SER A 33 2.12 15.34 -16.02
N ALA A 34 1.22 14.49 -15.52
CA ALA A 34 0.54 13.49 -16.33
C ALA A 34 -0.42 14.13 -17.32
N ASN A 35 -1.21 15.10 -16.88
CA ASN A 35 -2.16 15.84 -17.73
C ASN A 35 -1.44 16.58 -18.88
N GLU A 36 -0.27 17.17 -18.61
CA GLU A 36 0.55 17.87 -19.62
C GLU A 36 0.96 16.96 -20.79
N VAL A 37 1.07 15.65 -20.55
CA VAL A 37 1.49 14.68 -21.58
C VAL A 37 0.33 13.77 -22.05
N GLY A 38 -0.91 14.08 -21.64
CA GLY A 38 -2.09 13.33 -22.05
C GLY A 38 -2.22 11.93 -21.44
N VAL A 39 -1.75 11.77 -20.21
CA VAL A 39 -1.86 10.53 -19.42
C VAL A 39 -2.85 10.74 -18.28
N ASP A 40 -3.87 9.90 -18.21
CA ASP A 40 -4.86 9.90 -17.15
C ASP A 40 -4.26 9.43 -15.83
N THR A 41 -4.65 10.07 -14.74
CA THR A 41 -4.14 9.70 -13.41
C THR A 41 -5.22 9.04 -12.58
N ILE A 42 -4.87 7.93 -11.92
CA ILE A 42 -5.66 7.28 -10.89
C ILE A 42 -4.96 7.54 -9.55
N ILE A 43 -5.61 8.27 -8.65
CA ILE A 43 -5.07 8.52 -7.30
C ILE A 43 -5.45 7.36 -6.40
N ASN A 44 -4.46 6.75 -5.75
CA ASN A 44 -4.69 5.74 -4.73
C ASN A 44 -4.83 6.40 -3.36
N LEU A 45 -5.98 6.22 -2.71
CA LEU A 45 -6.18 6.43 -1.28
C LEU A 45 -5.72 5.14 -0.58
N THR A 46 -4.49 5.15 -0.10
CA THR A 46 -3.90 3.96 0.52
C THR A 46 -4.48 3.76 1.91
N PHE A 47 -5.09 2.61 2.13
CA PHE A 47 -5.74 2.27 3.39
C PHE A 47 -4.75 1.77 4.44
N SER A 48 -4.98 2.18 5.68
CA SER A 48 -4.30 1.70 6.88
C SER A 48 -5.28 1.72 8.06
N GLU A 49 -4.98 0.97 9.10
CA GLU A 49 -5.74 0.93 10.35
C GLU A 49 -4.90 1.51 11.48
N SER A 50 -5.38 2.56 12.13
CA SER A 50 -4.76 3.18 13.30
C SER A 50 -5.68 4.25 13.89
N PRO A 51 -5.38 4.82 15.09
CA PRO A 51 -6.11 5.95 15.62
C PRO A 51 -6.15 7.20 14.71
N LYS A 52 -5.14 7.37 13.84
CA LYS A 52 -5.05 8.45 12.83
C LYS A 52 -5.98 8.20 11.63
N HIS A 53 -6.10 6.95 11.17
CA HIS A 53 -6.73 6.59 9.91
C HIS A 53 -8.23 6.31 10.05
N THR A 54 -8.98 7.32 10.48
CA THR A 54 -10.43 7.30 10.67
C THR A 54 -11.21 7.52 9.36
N ASP A 55 -12.53 7.35 9.39
CA ASP A 55 -13.39 7.72 8.24
C ASP A 55 -13.30 9.22 7.92
N ALA A 56 -13.17 10.07 8.94
CA ALA A 56 -12.98 11.51 8.75
C ALA A 56 -11.66 11.83 8.02
N TYR A 57 -10.59 11.12 8.36
CA TYR A 57 -9.31 11.22 7.64
C TYR A 57 -9.49 10.87 6.15
N TYR A 58 -10.08 9.72 5.84
CA TYR A 58 -10.28 9.31 4.44
C TYR A 58 -11.25 10.19 3.68
N LEU A 59 -12.30 10.70 4.33
CA LEU A 59 -13.22 11.67 3.75
C LEU A 59 -12.47 12.94 3.28
N GLU A 60 -11.62 13.47 4.13
CA GLU A 60 -10.82 14.66 3.80
C GLU A 60 -9.81 14.38 2.69
N ARG A 61 -9.08 13.25 2.75
CA ARG A 61 -8.15 12.85 1.68
C ARG A 61 -8.86 12.62 0.35
N ALA A 62 -10.07 12.04 0.37
CA ALA A 62 -10.88 11.87 -0.82
C ALA A 62 -11.30 13.22 -1.44
N ARG A 63 -11.68 14.20 -0.62
CA ARG A 63 -11.97 15.57 -1.08
C ARG A 63 -10.77 16.24 -1.74
N GLN A 64 -9.61 16.14 -1.08
CA GLN A 64 -8.35 16.68 -1.61
C GLN A 64 -7.95 16.02 -2.93
N ALA A 65 -8.04 14.69 -3.02
CA ALA A 65 -7.81 13.95 -4.25
C ALA A 65 -8.77 14.36 -5.37
N ALA A 66 -10.08 14.49 -5.06
CA ALA A 66 -11.11 14.90 -6.03
C ALA A 66 -10.87 16.32 -6.56
N ALA A 67 -10.37 17.24 -5.73
CA ALA A 67 -10.06 18.61 -6.15
C ALA A 67 -8.97 18.66 -7.24
N LEU A 68 -8.11 17.66 -7.32
CA LEU A 68 -7.08 17.52 -8.36
C LEU A 68 -7.64 17.00 -9.70
N ARG A 69 -8.91 16.59 -9.75
CA ARG A 69 -9.61 16.08 -10.95
C ARG A 69 -8.91 14.90 -11.62
N PRO A 70 -8.55 13.82 -10.88
CA PRO A 70 -8.02 12.62 -11.49
C PRO A 70 -9.09 11.93 -12.34
N ALA A 71 -8.67 11.04 -13.25
CA ALA A 71 -9.60 10.22 -14.02
C ALA A 71 -10.38 9.24 -13.12
N ARG A 72 -9.75 8.74 -12.07
CA ARG A 72 -10.36 7.84 -11.06
C ARG A 72 -9.67 8.01 -9.71
N ILE A 73 -10.36 7.55 -8.65
CA ILE A 73 -9.80 7.39 -7.31
C ILE A 73 -9.92 5.93 -6.93
N CYS A 74 -8.87 5.35 -6.36
CA CYS A 74 -8.85 3.96 -5.94
C CYS A 74 -8.75 3.89 -4.41
N ILE A 75 -9.73 3.28 -3.75
CA ILE A 75 -9.57 2.81 -2.35
C ILE A 75 -8.62 1.63 -2.41
N LYS A 76 -7.40 1.81 -1.91
CA LYS A 76 -6.31 0.84 -2.07
C LYS A 76 -5.88 0.26 -0.74
N ASP A 77 -6.20 -1.00 -0.51
CA ASP A 77 -5.84 -1.78 0.67
C ASP A 77 -4.83 -2.89 0.34
N PRO A 78 -3.54 -2.55 0.15
CA PRO A 78 -2.52 -3.55 -0.14
C PRO A 78 -2.08 -4.33 1.10
N GLY A 79 -2.43 -3.84 2.29
CA GLY A 79 -2.21 -4.53 3.57
C GLY A 79 -3.26 -5.58 3.90
N ALA A 80 -4.36 -5.67 3.14
CA ALA A 80 -5.51 -6.51 3.47
C ALA A 80 -6.09 -6.21 4.87
N LEU A 81 -6.12 -4.93 5.24
CA LEU A 81 -6.57 -4.46 6.56
C LEU A 81 -8.06 -4.13 6.59
N LEU A 82 -8.71 -3.99 5.43
CA LEU A 82 -10.15 -3.80 5.38
C LEU A 82 -10.88 -5.04 5.89
N THR A 83 -11.87 -4.79 6.74
CA THR A 83 -12.91 -5.76 7.09
C THR A 83 -14.20 -5.43 6.37
N PRO A 84 -15.17 -6.36 6.26
CA PRO A 84 -16.49 -6.04 5.72
C PRO A 84 -17.17 -4.88 6.46
N GLU A 85 -17.01 -4.79 7.78
CA GLU A 85 -17.54 -3.70 8.64
C GLU A 85 -16.91 -2.36 8.25
N ARG A 86 -15.58 -2.33 8.14
CA ARG A 86 -14.84 -1.13 7.79
C ARG A 86 -15.12 -0.69 6.34
N THR A 87 -15.33 -1.65 5.44
CA THR A 87 -15.74 -1.38 4.05
C THR A 87 -17.09 -0.68 3.99
N ARG A 88 -18.06 -1.10 4.85
CA ARG A 88 -19.42 -0.50 4.90
C ARG A 88 -19.42 0.95 5.37
N THR A 89 -18.45 1.41 6.13
CA THR A 89 -18.33 2.80 6.56
C THR A 89 -17.47 3.64 5.62
N LEU A 90 -16.33 3.10 5.20
CA LEU A 90 -15.36 3.82 4.37
C LEU A 90 -15.86 4.10 2.95
N VAL A 91 -16.43 3.09 2.29
CA VAL A 91 -16.84 3.23 0.87
C VAL A 91 -17.89 4.33 0.68
N PRO A 92 -18.98 4.41 1.48
CA PRO A 92 -19.93 5.52 1.36
C PRO A 92 -19.32 6.89 1.66
N ALA A 93 -18.40 6.96 2.64
CA ALA A 93 -17.71 8.21 2.96
C ALA A 93 -16.89 8.72 1.78
N VAL A 94 -16.11 7.84 1.13
CA VAL A 94 -15.32 8.19 -0.06
C VAL A 94 -16.24 8.56 -1.24
N LEU A 95 -17.25 7.74 -1.55
CA LEU A 95 -18.19 8.02 -2.66
C LEU A 95 -18.89 9.37 -2.50
N GLY A 96 -19.30 9.71 -1.27
CA GLY A 96 -19.91 11.00 -0.96
C GLY A 96 -18.96 12.20 -1.11
N ALA A 97 -17.65 11.95 -0.95
CA ALA A 97 -16.63 13.00 -1.03
C ALA A 97 -16.18 13.32 -2.46
N VAL A 98 -16.19 12.33 -3.36
CA VAL A 98 -15.56 12.45 -4.68
C VAL A 98 -16.53 12.86 -5.81
N GLY A 99 -17.83 12.92 -5.51
CA GLY A 99 -18.85 13.33 -6.48
C GLY A 99 -18.96 12.37 -7.66
N ALA A 100 -18.83 12.89 -8.88
CA ALA A 100 -18.97 12.10 -10.11
C ALA A 100 -17.69 11.34 -10.52
N ILE A 101 -16.57 11.49 -9.79
CA ILE A 101 -15.32 10.79 -10.11
C ILE A 101 -15.51 9.29 -9.86
N PRO A 102 -15.21 8.42 -10.84
CA PRO A 102 -15.32 6.98 -10.66
C PRO A 102 -14.38 6.46 -9.55
N VAL A 103 -14.88 5.53 -8.72
CA VAL A 103 -14.09 4.91 -7.66
C VAL A 103 -13.83 3.46 -7.99
N GLU A 104 -12.57 3.06 -7.84
CA GLU A 104 -12.11 1.67 -7.89
C GLU A 104 -11.86 1.15 -6.49
N PHE A 105 -11.93 -0.17 -6.33
CA PHE A 105 -11.63 -0.85 -5.08
C PHE A 105 -10.54 -1.90 -5.29
N HIS A 106 -9.52 -1.84 -4.44
CA HIS A 106 -8.36 -2.71 -4.45
C HIS A 106 -8.09 -3.20 -3.03
N THR A 107 -8.12 -4.49 -2.82
CA THR A 107 -7.69 -5.11 -1.55
C THR A 107 -6.89 -6.37 -1.82
N HIS A 108 -6.05 -6.76 -0.88
CA HIS A 108 -5.34 -8.03 -0.88
C HIS A 108 -6.06 -9.07 -0.01
N CYS A 109 -5.50 -10.28 0.08
CA CYS A 109 -6.14 -11.42 0.74
C CYS A 109 -5.33 -11.99 1.92
N ILE A 110 -4.37 -11.21 2.48
CA ILE A 110 -3.46 -11.68 3.55
C ILE A 110 -4.24 -12.14 4.78
N THR A 111 -5.32 -11.43 5.13
CA THR A 111 -6.19 -11.72 6.28
C THR A 111 -7.36 -12.64 5.96
N GLY A 112 -7.48 -13.13 4.73
CA GLY A 112 -8.62 -13.95 4.28
C GLY A 112 -9.90 -13.18 3.92
N LEU A 113 -10.01 -11.89 4.27
CA LEU A 113 -11.25 -11.10 4.14
C LEU A 113 -11.42 -10.39 2.78
N GLY A 114 -10.40 -10.36 1.93
CA GLY A 114 -10.42 -9.62 0.66
C GLY A 114 -11.65 -9.89 -0.22
N PRO A 115 -12.06 -11.16 -0.49
CA PRO A 115 -13.25 -11.45 -1.27
C PRO A 115 -14.54 -10.91 -0.66
N LEU A 116 -14.67 -10.94 0.67
CA LEU A 116 -15.83 -10.39 1.39
C LEU A 116 -15.87 -8.86 1.31
N CYS A 117 -14.73 -8.19 1.43
CA CYS A 117 -14.62 -6.74 1.26
C CYS A 117 -15.01 -6.32 -0.17
N CYS A 118 -14.58 -7.06 -1.20
CA CYS A 118 -15.02 -6.84 -2.58
C CYS A 118 -16.54 -7.00 -2.73
N TYR A 119 -17.12 -8.03 -2.10
CA TYR A 119 -18.56 -8.26 -2.11
C TYR A 119 -19.32 -7.07 -1.50
N GLU A 120 -18.90 -6.57 -0.33
CA GLU A 120 -19.52 -5.40 0.29
C GLU A 120 -19.33 -4.14 -0.56
N ALA A 121 -18.13 -3.91 -1.11
CA ALA A 121 -17.88 -2.75 -1.98
C ALA A 121 -18.79 -2.72 -3.22
N ILE A 122 -19.04 -3.88 -3.85
CA ILE A 122 -19.97 -4.01 -4.99
C ILE A 122 -21.39 -3.64 -4.57
N LYS A 123 -21.87 -4.13 -3.43
CA LYS A 123 -23.20 -3.80 -2.89
C LYS A 123 -23.36 -2.29 -2.61
N LEU A 124 -22.28 -1.63 -2.21
CA LEU A 124 -22.25 -0.20 -1.92
C LEU A 124 -22.10 0.69 -3.18
N GLY A 125 -22.02 0.09 -4.36
CA GLY A 125 -22.04 0.83 -5.61
C GLY A 125 -20.72 0.93 -6.35
N ILE A 126 -19.65 0.34 -5.85
CA ILE A 126 -18.38 0.26 -6.60
C ILE A 126 -18.56 -0.59 -7.86
N ARG A 127 -18.10 -0.08 -8.99
CA ARG A 127 -18.24 -0.74 -10.30
C ARG A 127 -16.94 -1.26 -10.87
N SER A 128 -15.80 -0.92 -10.27
CA SER A 128 -14.47 -1.36 -10.69
C SER A 128 -13.75 -2.00 -9.52
N ILE A 129 -13.46 -3.29 -9.63
CA ILE A 129 -12.75 -4.09 -8.62
C ILE A 129 -11.45 -4.59 -9.21
N ASN A 130 -10.35 -4.35 -8.53
CA ASN A 130 -9.06 -4.90 -8.92
C ASN A 130 -8.97 -6.36 -8.46
N THR A 131 -8.64 -7.24 -9.39
CA THR A 131 -8.56 -8.70 -9.18
C THR A 131 -7.30 -9.26 -9.82
N ALA A 132 -6.97 -10.51 -9.50
CA ALA A 132 -5.89 -11.23 -10.14
C ALA A 132 -6.37 -12.57 -10.69
N ILE A 133 -5.67 -13.09 -11.72
CA ILE A 133 -5.97 -14.41 -12.26
C ILE A 133 -5.23 -15.48 -11.46
N PRO A 134 -5.87 -16.64 -11.13
CA PRO A 134 -5.13 -17.76 -10.56
C PRO A 134 -4.02 -18.26 -11.52
N PRO A 135 -2.87 -18.73 -10.99
CA PRO A 135 -2.51 -18.89 -9.58
C PRO A 135 -1.92 -17.64 -8.90
N LEU A 136 -1.98 -16.48 -9.54
CA LEU A 136 -1.43 -15.21 -9.02
C LEU A 136 -2.39 -14.51 -8.04
N ALA A 137 -3.62 -15.01 -7.90
CA ALA A 137 -4.64 -14.45 -7.01
C ALA A 137 -4.53 -14.99 -5.58
N ASN A 138 -5.16 -14.27 -4.65
CA ASN A 138 -5.26 -14.61 -3.21
C ASN A 138 -3.93 -14.48 -2.44
N GLY A 139 -3.92 -14.86 -1.17
CA GLY A 139 -2.76 -14.68 -0.30
C GLY A 139 -2.30 -13.23 -0.23
N SER A 140 -1.06 -12.95 -0.62
CA SER A 140 -0.49 -11.59 -0.66
C SER A 140 -0.92 -10.77 -1.88
N SER A 141 -1.82 -11.28 -2.70
CA SER A 141 -2.35 -10.63 -3.91
C SER A 141 -3.83 -10.29 -3.78
N ASN A 142 -4.40 -9.75 -4.86
CA ASN A 142 -5.83 -9.45 -4.97
C ASN A 142 -6.68 -10.73 -4.99
N PRO A 143 -7.97 -10.65 -4.67
CA PRO A 143 -8.91 -11.75 -4.84
C PRO A 143 -8.96 -12.27 -6.27
N SER A 144 -9.26 -13.57 -6.40
CA SER A 144 -9.45 -14.18 -7.71
C SER A 144 -10.57 -13.51 -8.49
N LEU A 145 -10.30 -13.18 -9.74
CA LEU A 145 -11.29 -12.58 -10.62
C LEU A 145 -12.52 -13.49 -10.81
N PHE A 146 -12.33 -14.83 -10.85
CA PHE A 146 -13.43 -15.78 -10.97
C PHE A 146 -14.32 -15.78 -9.73
N THR A 147 -13.73 -15.74 -8.54
CA THR A 147 -14.46 -15.64 -7.28
C THR A 147 -15.25 -14.34 -7.19
N VAL A 148 -14.63 -13.20 -7.51
CA VAL A 148 -15.29 -11.90 -7.46
C VAL A 148 -16.42 -11.82 -8.49
N ALA A 149 -16.18 -12.27 -9.73
CA ALA A 149 -17.20 -12.31 -10.78
C ALA A 149 -18.38 -13.21 -10.40
N LYS A 150 -18.12 -14.40 -9.86
CA LYS A 150 -19.16 -15.32 -9.37
C LYS A 150 -20.02 -14.67 -8.28
N ASN A 151 -19.39 -14.04 -7.31
CA ASN A 151 -20.10 -13.36 -6.21
C ASN A 151 -20.91 -12.16 -6.70
N ALA A 152 -20.36 -11.37 -7.61
CA ALA A 152 -21.08 -10.23 -8.21
C ALA A 152 -22.36 -10.70 -8.94
N ARG A 153 -22.27 -11.77 -9.73
CA ARG A 153 -23.42 -12.35 -10.41
C ARG A 153 -24.46 -12.91 -9.45
N ALA A 154 -24.03 -13.52 -8.34
CA ALA A 154 -24.92 -14.07 -7.31
C ALA A 154 -25.79 -13.00 -6.63
N ILE A 155 -25.36 -11.75 -6.63
CA ILE A 155 -26.12 -10.61 -6.09
C ILE A 155 -26.72 -9.72 -7.18
N GLY A 156 -26.85 -10.24 -8.40
CA GLY A 156 -27.60 -9.63 -9.50
C GLY A 156 -26.80 -8.67 -10.39
N TYR A 157 -25.48 -8.54 -10.24
CA TYR A 157 -24.66 -7.73 -11.13
C TYR A 157 -24.18 -8.53 -12.34
N ARG A 158 -24.11 -7.85 -13.49
CA ARG A 158 -23.46 -8.37 -14.69
C ARG A 158 -21.97 -8.03 -14.65
N THR A 159 -21.13 -8.93 -15.14
CA THR A 159 -19.69 -8.71 -15.32
C THR A 159 -19.34 -8.80 -16.80
N ALA A 160 -18.40 -8.01 -17.26
CA ALA A 160 -17.89 -8.05 -18.62
C ALA A 160 -16.83 -9.17 -18.82
N ILE A 161 -16.66 -10.05 -17.85
CA ILE A 161 -15.64 -11.10 -17.86
C ILE A 161 -16.16 -12.29 -18.65
N ASP A 162 -15.42 -12.69 -19.67
CA ASP A 162 -15.59 -13.96 -20.39
C ASP A 162 -14.61 -14.98 -19.81
N GLU A 163 -15.14 -15.90 -19.01
CA GLU A 163 -14.33 -16.93 -18.35
C GLU A 163 -13.73 -17.94 -19.35
N ALA A 164 -14.38 -18.17 -20.50
CA ALA A 164 -13.86 -19.08 -21.52
C ALA A 164 -12.58 -18.54 -22.16
N VAL A 165 -12.50 -17.21 -22.35
CA VAL A 165 -11.30 -16.52 -22.87
C VAL A 165 -10.19 -16.49 -21.82
N LEU A 166 -10.54 -16.36 -20.54
CA LEU A 166 -9.55 -16.24 -19.45
C LEU A 166 -9.04 -17.58 -18.93
N LYS A 167 -9.75 -18.67 -19.16
CA LYS A 167 -9.33 -20.00 -18.70
C LYS A 167 -7.97 -20.45 -19.27
N PRO A 168 -7.67 -20.29 -20.56
CA PRO A 168 -6.32 -20.56 -21.10
C PRO A 168 -5.23 -19.73 -20.45
N VAL A 169 -5.52 -18.47 -20.03
CA VAL A 169 -4.54 -17.62 -19.33
C VAL A 169 -4.24 -18.20 -17.94
N GLU A 170 -5.26 -18.62 -17.20
CA GLU A 170 -5.08 -19.32 -15.92
C GLU A 170 -4.23 -20.59 -16.09
N GLU A 171 -4.52 -21.41 -17.09
CA GLU A 171 -3.78 -22.64 -17.40
C GLU A 171 -2.31 -22.35 -17.73
N HIS A 172 -2.04 -21.29 -18.50
CA HIS A 172 -0.69 -20.87 -18.83
C HIS A 172 0.11 -20.48 -17.58
N PHE A 173 -0.45 -19.65 -16.68
CA PHE A 173 0.22 -19.28 -15.44
C PHE A 173 0.37 -20.45 -14.48
N ASN A 174 -0.59 -21.39 -14.42
CA ASN A 174 -0.43 -22.64 -13.68
C ASN A 174 0.72 -23.49 -14.21
N PHE A 175 0.87 -23.58 -15.53
CA PHE A 175 1.99 -24.28 -16.15
C PHE A 175 3.33 -23.63 -15.77
N ILE A 176 3.45 -22.27 -15.85
CA ILE A 176 4.66 -21.57 -15.46
C ILE A 176 4.97 -21.79 -13.98
N ALA A 177 3.98 -21.62 -13.08
CA ALA A 177 4.18 -21.80 -11.66
C ALA A 177 4.70 -23.22 -11.33
N LYS A 178 4.15 -24.24 -11.97
CA LYS A 178 4.60 -25.64 -11.81
C LYS A 178 6.02 -25.85 -12.34
N ARG A 179 6.33 -25.31 -13.52
CA ARG A 179 7.63 -25.46 -14.18
C ARG A 179 8.75 -24.82 -13.37
N GLU A 180 8.51 -23.60 -12.86
CA GLU A 180 9.51 -22.80 -12.14
C GLU A 180 9.49 -23.03 -10.62
N GLY A 181 8.61 -23.87 -10.11
CA GLY A 181 8.48 -24.14 -8.66
C GLY A 181 7.97 -22.93 -7.86
N PHE A 182 7.20 -22.03 -8.49
CA PHE A 182 6.65 -20.86 -7.81
C PHE A 182 5.47 -21.21 -6.93
N THR A 183 5.40 -20.54 -5.77
CA THR A 183 4.27 -20.66 -4.86
C THR A 183 3.00 -20.12 -5.52
N ARG A 184 1.92 -20.90 -5.47
CA ARG A 184 0.61 -20.47 -5.93
C ARG A 184 -0.08 -19.66 -4.84
N GLY A 185 -0.86 -18.66 -5.25
CA GLY A 185 -1.71 -17.92 -4.34
C GLY A 185 -2.87 -18.81 -3.85
N GLU A 186 -3.05 -18.83 -2.53
CA GLU A 186 -4.07 -19.63 -1.86
C GLU A 186 -4.93 -18.76 -0.94
N SER A 187 -6.15 -19.20 -0.69
CA SER A 187 -7.00 -18.59 0.33
C SER A 187 -6.32 -18.69 1.69
N ARG A 188 -6.46 -17.63 2.49
CA ARG A 188 -5.90 -17.56 3.84
C ARG A 188 -7.00 -17.62 4.88
N GLU A 189 -6.68 -18.19 6.02
CA GLU A 189 -7.48 -18.06 7.23
C GLU A 189 -7.39 -16.63 7.78
N TYR A 190 -8.38 -16.25 8.56
CA TYR A 190 -8.39 -14.97 9.24
C TYR A 190 -7.23 -14.86 10.23
N ASP A 191 -6.42 -13.82 10.08
CA ASP A 191 -5.27 -13.55 10.94
C ASP A 191 -5.44 -12.19 11.64
N SER A 192 -5.88 -12.22 12.89
CA SER A 192 -6.04 -11.02 13.73
C SER A 192 -4.70 -10.39 14.11
N TYR A 193 -3.63 -11.17 14.20
CA TYR A 193 -2.31 -10.65 14.55
C TYR A 193 -1.73 -9.77 13.46
N HIS A 194 -2.13 -9.99 12.21
CA HIS A 194 -1.73 -9.13 11.10
C HIS A 194 -2.14 -7.66 11.31
N TYR A 195 -3.28 -7.39 11.94
CA TYR A 195 -3.73 -6.01 12.23
C TYR A 195 -2.84 -5.30 13.25
N HIS A 196 -2.17 -6.05 14.13
CA HIS A 196 -1.26 -5.49 15.13
C HIS A 196 0.03 -4.96 14.47
N HIS A 197 0.73 -5.78 13.71
CA HIS A 197 2.02 -5.39 13.12
C HIS A 197 1.92 -4.78 11.71
N GLN A 198 0.90 -5.10 10.95
CA GLN A 198 0.60 -4.64 9.58
C GLN A 198 1.78 -4.80 8.59
N VAL A 199 2.69 -5.71 8.87
CA VAL A 199 3.84 -5.98 7.99
C VAL A 199 3.37 -6.73 6.75
N PRO A 200 3.65 -6.24 5.53
CA PRO A 200 3.30 -6.97 4.31
C PRO A 200 3.90 -8.38 4.27
N GLY A 201 3.14 -9.35 3.77
CA GLY A 201 3.51 -10.77 3.82
C GLY A 201 4.87 -11.09 3.20
N GLY A 202 5.26 -10.40 2.12
CA GLY A 202 6.58 -10.54 1.51
C GLY A 202 7.73 -10.09 2.43
N MET A 203 7.50 -9.11 3.30
CA MET A 203 8.50 -8.66 4.27
C MET A 203 8.70 -9.66 5.41
N ILE A 204 7.65 -10.33 5.87
CA ILE A 204 7.79 -11.37 6.91
C ILE A 204 8.72 -12.48 6.42
N SER A 205 8.57 -12.90 5.16
CA SER A 205 9.48 -13.88 4.55
C SER A 205 10.91 -13.37 4.48
N ASN A 206 11.10 -12.08 4.16
CA ASN A 206 12.42 -11.46 4.14
C ASN A 206 13.03 -11.39 5.54
N PHE A 207 12.27 -11.02 6.58
CA PHE A 207 12.75 -11.04 7.97
C PHE A 207 13.22 -12.43 8.39
N ARG A 208 12.42 -13.47 8.12
CA ARG A 208 12.84 -14.86 8.40
C ARG A 208 14.15 -15.22 7.73
N PHE A 209 14.31 -14.85 6.47
CA PHE A 209 15.53 -15.13 5.72
C PHE A 209 16.75 -14.37 6.27
N GLN A 210 16.63 -13.08 6.54
CA GLN A 210 17.74 -12.25 7.03
C GLN A 210 18.13 -12.64 8.47
N LEU A 211 17.17 -12.79 9.37
CA LEU A 211 17.41 -13.25 10.73
C LEU A 211 17.96 -14.68 10.75
N GLY A 212 17.51 -15.54 9.83
CA GLY A 212 18.05 -16.90 9.69
C GLY A 212 19.52 -16.92 9.37
N LYS A 213 20.01 -16.01 8.51
CA LYS A 213 21.44 -15.87 8.21
C LYS A 213 22.28 -15.45 9.43
N LEU A 214 21.67 -14.78 10.38
CA LEU A 214 22.30 -14.34 11.64
C LEU A 214 22.13 -15.36 12.78
N GLY A 215 21.49 -16.51 12.52
CA GLY A 215 21.17 -17.49 13.55
C GLY A 215 20.07 -17.05 14.52
N MET A 216 19.23 -16.06 14.12
CA MET A 216 18.19 -15.43 14.95
C MET A 216 16.78 -15.65 14.38
N ALA A 217 16.54 -16.74 13.65
CA ALA A 217 15.26 -17.01 12.98
C ALA A 217 14.07 -17.12 13.96
N ASP A 218 14.32 -17.49 15.20
CA ASP A 218 13.34 -17.56 16.29
C ASP A 218 12.86 -16.18 16.75
N ARG A 219 13.59 -15.12 16.46
CA ARG A 219 13.28 -13.75 16.89
C ARG A 219 12.36 -12.98 15.93
N VAL A 220 11.79 -13.60 14.92
CA VAL A 220 10.84 -12.94 13.97
C VAL A 220 9.64 -12.37 14.72
N GLY A 221 9.12 -13.06 15.73
CA GLY A 221 8.02 -12.55 16.56
C GLY A 221 8.39 -11.25 17.29
N GLU A 222 9.60 -11.15 17.85
CA GLU A 222 10.08 -9.93 18.49
C GLU A 222 10.19 -8.76 17.48
N VAL A 223 10.64 -9.04 16.27
CA VAL A 223 10.71 -8.01 15.21
C VAL A 223 9.31 -7.53 14.80
N LEU A 224 8.30 -8.41 14.74
CA LEU A 224 6.93 -8.01 14.44
C LEU A 224 6.33 -7.14 15.55
N GLU A 225 6.54 -7.50 16.82
CA GLU A 225 6.13 -6.68 17.98
C GLU A 225 6.84 -5.32 17.98
N GLU A 226 8.15 -5.31 17.75
CA GLU A 226 8.90 -4.07 17.68
C GLU A 226 8.49 -3.21 16.48
N THR A 227 8.08 -3.84 15.36
CA THR A 227 7.54 -3.11 14.19
C THR A 227 6.26 -2.36 14.54
N ALA A 228 5.36 -2.98 15.32
CA ALA A 228 4.15 -2.32 15.78
C ALA A 228 4.47 -1.08 16.65
N ARG A 229 5.47 -1.19 17.54
CA ARG A 229 5.92 -0.08 18.40
C ARG A 229 6.59 1.05 17.60
N VAL A 230 7.54 0.71 16.73
CA VAL A 230 8.23 1.68 15.87
C VAL A 230 7.21 2.41 14.98
N ARG A 231 6.24 1.67 14.42
CA ARG A 231 5.16 2.28 13.65
C ARG A 231 4.33 3.29 14.46
N GLN A 232 3.97 2.95 15.68
CA GLN A 232 3.24 3.86 16.57
C GLN A 232 4.05 5.12 16.86
N GLU A 233 5.30 5.00 17.23
CA GLU A 233 6.20 6.08 17.57
C GLU A 233 6.51 7.01 16.39
N LEU A 234 6.57 6.45 15.18
CA LEU A 234 6.71 7.23 13.95
C LEU A 234 5.40 7.87 13.46
N GLY A 235 4.32 7.89 14.28
CA GLY A 235 3.06 8.54 13.95
C GLY A 235 2.16 7.73 13.00
N TYR A 236 2.26 6.41 13.07
CA TYR A 236 1.46 5.47 12.29
C TYR A 236 1.64 5.59 10.76
N PRO A 237 2.86 5.57 10.21
CA PRO A 237 3.04 5.51 8.78
C PRO A 237 2.26 4.33 8.17
N ILE A 238 1.74 4.54 6.96
CA ILE A 238 1.02 3.51 6.21
C ILE A 238 2.02 2.44 5.77
N MET A 239 1.77 1.18 6.13
CA MET A 239 2.70 0.07 5.93
C MET A 239 2.74 -0.43 4.48
N VAL A 240 3.11 0.46 3.57
CA VAL A 240 3.39 0.17 2.16
C VAL A 240 4.79 0.69 1.81
N THR A 241 5.38 0.17 0.73
CA THR A 241 6.68 0.62 0.24
C THR A 241 6.66 2.13 -0.09
N PRO A 242 7.65 2.92 0.35
CA PRO A 242 8.86 2.51 1.07
C PRO A 242 8.72 2.51 2.61
N TYR A 243 7.63 3.01 3.17
CA TYR A 243 7.45 3.18 4.61
C TYR A 243 7.55 1.85 5.37
N SER A 244 6.87 0.82 4.91
CA SER A 244 6.97 -0.51 5.52
C SER A 244 8.41 -1.02 5.59
N GLN A 245 9.24 -0.70 4.60
CA GLN A 245 10.63 -1.13 4.56
C GLN A 245 11.46 -0.48 5.66
N PHE A 246 11.46 0.85 5.76
CA PHE A 246 12.29 1.50 6.77
C PHE A 246 11.76 1.29 8.19
N VAL A 247 10.44 1.21 8.40
CA VAL A 247 9.84 0.87 9.70
C VAL A 247 10.27 -0.53 10.14
N GLY A 248 10.16 -1.50 9.24
CA GLY A 248 10.54 -2.88 9.55
C GLY A 248 12.05 -3.07 9.72
N VAL A 249 12.88 -2.39 8.92
CA VAL A 249 14.35 -2.44 9.10
C VAL A 249 14.74 -1.81 10.43
N GLN A 250 14.14 -0.66 10.81
CA GLN A 250 14.40 -0.04 12.10
C GLN A 250 14.02 -0.97 13.27
N ALA A 251 12.87 -1.64 13.17
CA ALA A 251 12.46 -2.61 14.19
C ALA A 251 13.44 -3.78 14.28
N ALA A 252 13.87 -4.33 13.16
CA ALA A 252 14.88 -5.40 13.15
C ALA A 252 16.21 -4.95 13.76
N MET A 253 16.67 -3.72 13.45
CA MET A 253 17.88 -3.15 14.05
C MET A 253 17.75 -3.00 15.57
N ASN A 254 16.63 -2.46 16.06
CA ASN A 254 16.36 -2.33 17.49
C ASN A 254 16.48 -3.69 18.21
N VAL A 255 15.91 -4.75 17.61
CA VAL A 255 15.96 -6.12 18.17
C VAL A 255 17.39 -6.69 18.11
N ILE A 256 18.08 -6.58 16.98
CA ILE A 256 19.43 -7.14 16.79
C ILE A 256 20.45 -6.48 17.73
N LEU A 257 20.40 -5.15 17.83
CA LEU A 257 21.34 -4.36 18.66
C LEU A 257 20.98 -4.36 20.15
N GLY A 258 19.79 -4.82 20.51
CA GLY A 258 19.31 -4.83 21.90
C GLY A 258 19.02 -3.44 22.49
N GLY A 259 18.86 -2.43 21.63
CA GLY A 259 18.54 -1.06 22.06
C GLY A 259 17.83 -0.27 20.98
N ARG A 260 16.84 0.51 21.41
CA ARG A 260 15.92 1.20 20.50
C ARG A 260 16.52 2.51 20.00
N TYR A 261 16.56 2.68 18.68
CA TYR A 261 17.11 3.83 17.99
C TYR A 261 18.58 4.14 18.33
N GLN A 262 19.37 3.12 18.73
CA GLN A 262 20.82 3.27 18.85
C GLN A 262 21.42 3.62 17.49
N GLU A 263 21.00 2.87 16.47
CA GLU A 263 21.29 3.17 15.07
C GLU A 263 19.98 3.41 14.32
N CYS A 264 20.02 4.31 13.33
CA CYS A 264 18.89 4.62 12.46
C CYS A 264 19.33 4.60 11.00
N THR A 265 18.44 4.09 10.13
CA THR A 265 18.67 4.17 8.69
C THR A 265 18.51 5.60 8.17
N ASP A 266 19.12 5.90 7.04
CA ASP A 266 18.98 7.22 6.40
C ASP A 266 17.51 7.55 6.10
N GLU A 267 16.70 6.54 5.72
CA GLU A 267 15.28 6.73 5.43
C GLU A 267 14.48 7.13 6.67
N VAL A 268 14.77 6.54 7.84
CA VAL A 268 14.13 6.92 9.11
C VAL A 268 14.53 8.33 9.51
N ILE A 269 15.80 8.70 9.33
CA ILE A 269 16.29 10.06 9.59
C ILE A 269 15.61 11.07 8.64
N GLN A 270 15.54 10.77 7.35
CA GLN A 270 14.87 11.62 6.35
C GLN A 270 13.38 11.76 6.63
N TYR A 271 12.72 10.68 7.09
CA TYR A 271 11.32 10.72 7.50
C TYR A 271 11.13 11.67 8.69
N ALA A 272 11.99 11.59 9.70
CA ALA A 272 11.95 12.48 10.86
C ALA A 272 12.29 13.95 10.51
N LEU A 273 13.15 14.18 9.51
CA LEU A 273 13.48 15.49 8.98
C LEU A 273 12.39 16.12 8.10
N GLY A 274 11.32 15.36 7.76
CA GLY A 274 10.22 15.85 6.94
C GLY A 274 10.45 15.76 5.42
N THR A 275 11.48 15.07 4.96
CA THR A 275 11.75 14.87 3.52
C THR A 275 10.62 14.18 2.80
N TRP A 276 9.83 13.34 3.50
CA TRP A 276 8.67 12.61 2.98
C TRP A 276 7.35 13.36 3.17
N GLY A 277 7.36 14.52 3.83
CA GLY A 277 6.23 15.37 4.14
C GLY A 277 6.26 15.88 5.58
N GLU A 278 5.95 17.15 5.77
CA GLU A 278 5.92 17.78 7.10
C GLU A 278 4.83 17.20 8.00
N GLU A 279 3.69 16.84 7.42
CA GLU A 279 2.57 16.23 8.15
C GLU A 279 2.98 14.90 8.81
N GLU A 280 3.72 14.07 8.08
CA GLU A 280 4.23 12.79 8.60
C GLU A 280 5.24 13.02 9.71
N SER A 281 6.22 13.90 9.49
CA SER A 281 7.25 14.25 10.45
C SER A 281 6.69 14.87 11.73
N SER A 282 5.61 15.66 11.66
CA SER A 282 4.96 16.26 12.82
C SER A 282 4.19 15.27 13.69
N SER A 283 3.85 14.12 13.15
CA SER A 283 3.11 13.06 13.85
C SER A 283 4.00 12.13 14.68
N ILE A 284 5.33 12.25 14.56
CA ILE A 284 6.31 11.41 15.28
C ILE A 284 6.31 11.80 16.77
N ASP A 285 6.40 10.78 17.65
CA ASP A 285 6.64 11.01 19.08
C ASP A 285 7.87 11.92 19.28
N ALA A 286 7.72 12.98 20.11
CA ALA A 286 8.74 14.02 20.24
C ALA A 286 10.08 13.46 20.75
N ASP A 287 10.05 12.60 21.78
CA ASP A 287 11.27 12.03 22.36
C ASP A 287 11.96 11.09 21.38
N VAL A 288 11.19 10.37 20.56
CA VAL A 288 11.73 9.49 19.51
C VAL A 288 12.30 10.33 18.38
N LYS A 289 11.60 11.38 17.96
CA LYS A 289 12.09 12.29 16.93
C LYS A 289 13.45 12.90 17.32
N ASP A 290 13.58 13.36 18.55
CA ASP A 290 14.83 13.93 19.05
C ASP A 290 15.96 12.88 19.02
N LYS A 291 15.72 11.66 19.45
CA LYS A 291 16.70 10.55 19.35
C LYS A 291 17.13 10.27 17.90
N ILE A 292 16.21 10.39 16.94
CA ILE A 292 16.51 10.15 15.52
C ILE A 292 17.33 11.29 14.93
N ILE A 293 16.99 12.54 15.23
CA ILE A 293 17.62 13.72 14.59
C ILE A 293 18.85 14.25 15.34
N ASP A 294 19.04 13.96 16.63
CA ASP A 294 20.22 14.39 17.40
C ASP A 294 21.42 13.45 17.16
N ARG A 295 21.87 13.44 15.90
CA ARG A 295 23.05 12.67 15.48
C ARG A 295 23.77 13.32 14.30
N PRO A 296 25.08 13.05 14.13
CA PRO A 296 25.87 13.66 13.05
C PRO A 296 25.25 13.39 11.66
N ARG A 297 24.78 12.16 11.43
CA ARG A 297 24.18 11.76 10.13
C ARG A 297 22.94 12.57 9.77
N ALA A 298 22.13 12.93 10.75
CA ALA A 298 20.95 13.78 10.50
C ALA A 298 21.33 15.18 10.04
N ARG A 299 22.43 15.74 10.56
CA ARG A 299 22.97 17.05 10.12
C ARG A 299 23.47 17.02 8.67
N GLU A 300 24.10 15.92 8.28
CA GLU A 300 24.53 15.70 6.88
C GLU A 300 23.33 15.59 5.95
N LEU A 301 22.34 14.78 6.30
CA LEU A 301 21.13 14.56 5.48
C LEU A 301 20.26 15.82 5.38
N LYS A 302 20.20 16.64 6.43
CA LYS A 302 19.45 17.91 6.39
C LYS A 302 20.02 18.89 5.33
N ASN A 303 21.31 18.84 5.11
CA ASN A 303 22.01 19.72 4.16
C ASN A 303 22.18 19.05 2.77
N TRP A 304 21.79 17.78 2.63
CA TRP A 304 21.92 17.05 1.37
C TRP A 304 20.92 17.58 0.33
N GLN A 305 21.42 17.84 -0.86
CA GLN A 305 20.59 18.17 -2.01
C GLN A 305 20.76 17.11 -3.08
N ALA A 306 19.65 16.66 -3.67
CA ALA A 306 19.70 15.73 -4.78
C ALA A 306 20.51 16.36 -5.94
N PRO A 307 21.42 15.60 -6.55
CA PRO A 307 22.12 16.08 -7.74
C PRO A 307 21.12 16.38 -8.84
N GLN A 308 21.30 17.53 -9.51
CA GLN A 308 20.44 17.88 -10.64
C GLN A 308 20.58 16.81 -11.73
N PRO A 309 19.46 16.26 -12.24
CA PRO A 309 19.53 15.27 -13.30
C PRO A 309 20.16 15.89 -14.55
N THR A 310 21.24 15.31 -15.01
CA THR A 310 21.83 15.66 -16.30
C THR A 310 21.21 14.76 -17.36
N LEU A 311 20.53 15.37 -18.33
CA LEU A 311 20.11 14.69 -19.54
C LEU A 311 21.34 14.44 -20.41
N ARG A 312 21.84 13.21 -20.46
CA ARG A 312 22.75 12.73 -21.48
C ARG A 312 22.09 11.69 -22.33
#